data_366840083a6606cebfa9a8fe71d3b3e0
#
_entry.id   366840083a6606cebfa9a8fe71d3b3e0
#
_cell.length_a   1.000
_cell.length_b   1.000
_cell.length_c   1.000
_cell.angle_alpha   90.00
_cell.angle_beta   90.00
_cell.angle_gamma   90.00
#
_symmetry.space_group_name_H-M   'P 1'
#
loop_
_entity.id
_entity.type
_entity.pdbx_description
1 polymer ?
#
loop_
_entity_poly.entity_id
_entity_poly.type
_entity_poly.pdbx_seq_one_letter_code
_entity_poly.pdbx_strand_id
1 'polypeptide(L)'
;YAVNPNKAKKDHADVFYYFDGLLNTPISQSMHPAGIVASPITLYDNYGVLVSDGKLILQVDMDCVHDVSLVKYDILGLENIGIIRDACQIAGLPYPKSHEIDWDDQAVWKDMLRSPVGIFEFESKFGFDMLKRYEPHSIFDMSLVTAALRPSGASYRDDLMAHKPHHNPSTLIDDLLAHNYGYLIYQEDVIKFLTDICGFSGSDADNTRRAIARKDEDRLQKALPQILEGYCEKSIQPREVAEQEAQEFVQIIKDASSYMFG
;
A
#
# COMPACT_ATOMS: atom_id res chain seq x y z
N TYR A 1 -20.83 18.55 -5.32
CA TYR A 1 -19.84 18.14 -6.32
C TYR A 1 -19.53 16.63 -6.21
N ALA A 2 -19.18 16.14 -5.03
CA ALA A 2 -18.85 14.73 -4.81
C ALA A 2 -19.98 13.75 -5.18
N VAL A 3 -21.25 14.18 -5.10
CA VAL A 3 -22.42 13.35 -5.40
C VAL A 3 -22.79 13.41 -6.88
N ASN A 4 -22.70 14.57 -7.52
CA ASN A 4 -23.00 14.78 -8.93
C ASN A 4 -22.18 15.93 -9.54
N PRO A 5 -20.97 15.65 -10.05
CA PRO A 5 -20.08 16.66 -10.58
C PRO A 5 -20.68 17.44 -11.76
N ASN A 6 -21.41 16.77 -12.66
CA ASN A 6 -21.97 17.40 -13.84
C ASN A 6 -23.09 18.38 -13.48
N LYS A 7 -23.90 18.03 -12.50
CA LYS A 7 -24.96 18.92 -12.00
C LYS A 7 -24.34 20.14 -11.33
N ALA A 8 -23.33 19.95 -10.46
CA ALA A 8 -22.65 21.05 -9.80
C ALA A 8 -21.99 22.03 -10.80
N LYS A 9 -21.32 21.52 -11.85
CA LYS A 9 -20.75 22.35 -12.91
C LYS A 9 -21.81 23.15 -13.67
N LYS A 10 -23.00 22.58 -13.88
CA LYS A 10 -24.10 23.27 -14.56
C LYS A 10 -24.73 24.35 -13.67
N ASP A 11 -24.97 24.03 -12.39
CA ASP A 11 -25.64 24.91 -11.45
C ASP A 11 -24.75 26.08 -11.00
N HIS A 12 -23.42 25.94 -11.10
CA HIS A 12 -22.39 26.91 -10.67
C HIS A 12 -21.32 27.14 -11.75
N ALA A 13 -21.75 27.35 -12.99
CA ALA A 13 -20.84 27.45 -14.16
C ALA A 13 -19.82 28.58 -14.02
N ASP A 14 -20.18 29.71 -13.43
CA ASP A 14 -19.32 30.84 -13.15
C ASP A 14 -18.19 30.49 -12.17
N VAL A 15 -18.51 29.76 -11.11
CA VAL A 15 -17.53 29.28 -10.13
C VAL A 15 -16.55 28.29 -10.78
N PHE A 16 -17.08 27.35 -11.59
CA PHE A 16 -16.24 26.35 -12.26
C PHE A 16 -15.37 26.95 -13.36
N TYR A 17 -15.76 28.06 -13.97
CA TYR A 17 -14.89 28.78 -14.90
C TYR A 17 -13.57 29.21 -14.22
N TYR A 18 -13.66 29.81 -13.03
CA TYR A 18 -12.45 30.16 -12.25
C TYR A 18 -11.75 28.94 -11.68
N PHE A 19 -12.50 27.96 -11.20
CA PHE A 19 -11.94 26.73 -10.66
C PHE A 19 -11.10 25.96 -11.70
N ASP A 20 -11.66 25.76 -12.89
CA ASP A 20 -10.96 25.06 -13.97
C ASP A 20 -9.70 25.84 -14.43
N GLY A 21 -9.74 27.19 -14.39
CA GLY A 21 -8.58 28.04 -14.68
C GLY A 21 -7.49 28.00 -13.62
N LEU A 22 -7.83 27.69 -12.37
CA LEU A 22 -6.89 27.58 -11.25
C LEU A 22 -6.42 26.14 -11.00
N LEU A 23 -7.06 25.17 -11.66
CA LEU A 23 -6.71 23.77 -11.49
C LEU A 23 -5.25 23.52 -11.90
N ASN A 24 -4.55 22.72 -11.08
CA ASN A 24 -3.12 22.41 -11.24
C ASN A 24 -2.16 23.59 -11.05
N THR A 25 -2.65 24.73 -10.55
CA THR A 25 -1.75 25.83 -10.17
C THR A 25 -1.10 25.51 -8.82
N PRO A 26 0.25 25.58 -8.69
CA PRO A 26 0.91 25.42 -7.41
C PRO A 26 0.46 26.48 -6.42
N ILE A 27 -0.02 26.09 -5.25
CA ILE A 27 -0.51 26.99 -4.19
C ILE A 27 0.42 27.07 -2.99
N SER A 28 1.23 26.05 -2.79
CA SER A 28 2.21 26.00 -1.70
C SER A 28 3.33 25.04 -2.04
N GLN A 29 4.45 25.24 -1.39
CA GLN A 29 5.58 24.33 -1.41
C GLN A 29 5.85 23.87 0.03
N SER A 30 6.00 22.57 0.22
CA SER A 30 6.28 21.99 1.53
C SER A 30 7.39 20.94 1.41
N MET A 31 8.09 20.74 2.53
CA MET A 31 9.11 19.69 2.63
C MET A 31 8.45 18.35 2.93
N HIS A 32 8.85 17.30 2.22
CA HIS A 32 8.47 15.94 2.61
C HIS A 32 9.10 15.58 3.97
N PRO A 33 8.31 15.06 4.93
CA PRO A 33 8.79 14.85 6.30
C PRO A 33 9.87 13.78 6.43
N ALA A 34 9.95 12.85 5.51
CA ALA A 34 10.82 11.67 5.58
C ALA A 34 11.66 11.41 4.32
N GLY A 35 11.36 12.09 3.21
CA GLY A 35 12.02 11.85 1.92
C GLY A 35 13.38 12.53 1.82
N ILE A 36 14.42 11.75 1.52
CA ILE A 36 15.77 12.23 1.25
C ILE A 36 16.15 11.78 -0.15
N VAL A 37 16.55 12.73 -1.00
CA VAL A 37 17.02 12.42 -2.35
C VAL A 37 18.55 12.30 -2.35
N ALA A 38 19.04 11.17 -2.86
CA ALA A 38 20.46 10.95 -3.12
C ALA A 38 20.76 11.10 -4.61
N SER A 39 21.89 11.75 -4.90
CA SER A 39 22.34 12.02 -6.27
C SER A 39 23.83 11.79 -6.40
N PRO A 40 24.32 11.19 -7.50
CA PRO A 40 25.74 11.10 -7.79
C PRO A 40 26.33 12.43 -8.30
N ILE A 41 25.48 13.42 -8.62
CA ILE A 41 25.87 14.73 -9.12
C ILE A 41 25.36 15.84 -8.20
N THR A 42 25.90 17.04 -8.34
CA THR A 42 25.51 18.20 -7.55
C THR A 42 24.08 18.61 -7.84
N LEU A 43 23.23 18.59 -6.82
CA LEU A 43 21.81 18.94 -6.96
C LEU A 43 21.59 20.43 -7.21
N TYR A 44 22.41 21.30 -6.64
CA TYR A 44 22.30 22.76 -6.79
C TYR A 44 22.33 23.23 -8.24
N ASP A 45 23.25 22.65 -9.00
CA ASP A 45 23.53 23.11 -10.38
C ASP A 45 22.51 22.53 -11.39
N ASN A 46 21.84 21.43 -11.03
CA ASN A 46 21.03 20.67 -11.98
C ASN A 46 19.51 20.77 -11.75
N TYR A 47 19.08 20.87 -10.49
CA TYR A 47 17.64 20.76 -10.16
C TYR A 47 17.08 21.91 -9.33
N GLY A 48 17.97 22.81 -8.90
CA GLY A 48 17.60 23.88 -7.99
C GLY A 48 17.30 23.39 -6.57
N VAL A 49 17.80 24.18 -5.61
CA VAL A 49 17.60 23.92 -4.18
C VAL A 49 17.19 25.21 -3.50
N LEU A 50 16.22 25.13 -2.61
CA LEU A 50 15.87 26.25 -1.73
C LEU A 50 16.13 25.88 -0.27
N VAL A 51 16.18 26.88 0.57
CA VAL A 51 16.28 26.73 2.03
C VAL A 51 14.93 27.08 2.66
N SER A 52 14.37 26.16 3.43
CA SER A 52 13.19 26.40 4.25
C SER A 52 13.43 25.83 5.65
N ASP A 53 13.24 26.63 6.67
CA ASP A 53 13.49 26.29 8.08
C ASP A 53 14.89 25.68 8.34
N GLY A 54 15.91 26.26 7.65
CA GLY A 54 17.29 25.82 7.76
C GLY A 54 17.61 24.47 7.08
N LYS A 55 16.67 23.90 6.34
CA LYS A 55 16.84 22.65 5.59
C LYS A 55 16.87 22.91 4.10
N LEU A 56 17.67 22.12 3.39
CA LEU A 56 17.75 22.13 1.93
C LEU A 56 16.59 21.33 1.34
N ILE A 57 15.82 21.94 0.45
CA ILE A 57 14.69 21.30 -0.23
C ILE A 57 14.93 21.37 -1.72
N LEU A 58 14.82 20.21 -2.37
CA LEU A 58 14.87 20.11 -3.83
C LEU A 58 13.61 20.75 -4.44
N GLN A 59 13.78 21.53 -5.53
CA GLN A 59 12.68 22.27 -6.16
C GLN A 59 11.90 21.44 -7.19
N VAL A 60 12.09 20.14 -7.25
CA VAL A 60 11.34 19.22 -8.09
C VAL A 60 10.45 18.32 -7.24
N ASP A 61 9.31 17.91 -7.79
CA ASP A 61 8.40 16.98 -7.15
C ASP A 61 8.88 15.52 -7.27
N MET A 62 8.10 14.61 -6.69
CA MET A 62 8.46 13.19 -6.65
C MET A 62 8.48 12.56 -8.06
N ASP A 63 7.59 12.97 -8.95
CA ASP A 63 7.52 12.42 -10.31
C ASP A 63 8.76 12.85 -11.10
N CYS A 64 9.15 14.12 -11.01
CA CYS A 64 10.40 14.61 -11.60
C CYS A 64 11.64 13.90 -11.03
N VAL A 65 11.67 13.61 -9.72
CA VAL A 65 12.78 12.84 -9.11
C VAL A 65 12.93 11.47 -9.75
N HIS A 66 11.81 10.78 -10.03
CA HIS A 66 11.82 9.49 -10.73
C HIS A 66 12.21 9.62 -12.19
N ASP A 67 11.68 10.62 -12.91
CA ASP A 67 11.94 10.84 -14.33
C ASP A 67 13.43 11.09 -14.62
N VAL A 68 14.10 11.77 -13.71
CA VAL A 68 15.56 12.04 -13.82
C VAL A 68 16.41 10.95 -13.14
N SER A 69 15.81 9.82 -12.77
CA SER A 69 16.48 8.64 -12.19
C SER A 69 17.27 8.93 -10.91
N LEU A 70 16.85 9.89 -10.11
CA LEU A 70 17.37 10.11 -8.76
C LEU A 70 16.76 9.11 -7.78
N VAL A 71 17.51 8.77 -6.75
CA VAL A 71 17.05 7.84 -5.71
C VAL A 71 16.47 8.62 -4.54
N LYS A 72 15.22 8.35 -4.20
CA LYS A 72 14.54 8.87 -3.01
C LYS A 72 14.49 7.78 -1.93
N TYR A 73 15.01 8.10 -0.75
CA TYR A 73 14.87 7.28 0.44
C TYR A 73 13.82 7.89 1.36
N ASP A 74 12.87 7.09 1.83
CA ASP A 74 11.92 7.50 2.84
C ASP A 74 12.35 6.93 4.20
N ILE A 75 12.87 7.81 5.07
CA ILE A 75 13.33 7.45 6.40
C ILE A 75 12.27 7.90 7.40
N LEU A 76 11.33 7.00 7.67
CA LEU A 76 10.23 7.24 8.60
C LEU A 76 10.68 6.89 10.02
N GLY A 77 10.87 7.90 10.85
CA GLY A 77 11.11 7.73 12.29
C GLY A 77 9.80 7.45 13.03
N LEU A 78 9.84 6.52 13.99
CA LEU A 78 8.74 6.28 14.93
C LEU A 78 9.14 6.78 16.30
N GLU A 79 8.32 7.66 16.89
CA GLU A 79 8.54 8.18 18.25
C GLU A 79 8.54 7.04 19.28
N ASN A 80 7.65 6.06 19.13
CA ASN A 80 7.54 4.89 19.99
C ASN A 80 8.86 4.11 20.09
N ILE A 81 9.59 3.97 18.99
CA ILE A 81 10.91 3.32 18.98
C ILE A 81 11.94 4.13 19.79
N GLY A 82 11.88 5.47 19.69
CA GLY A 82 12.68 6.38 20.52
C GLY A 82 12.37 6.20 22.01
N ILE A 83 11.10 6.14 22.37
CA ILE A 83 10.65 5.93 23.77
C ILE A 83 11.16 4.59 24.33
N ILE A 84 11.05 3.50 23.53
CA ILE A 84 11.58 2.18 23.95
C ILE A 84 13.08 2.24 24.18
N ARG A 85 13.84 2.87 23.27
CA ARG A 85 15.29 3.05 23.44
C ARG A 85 15.62 3.79 24.74
N ASP A 86 14.96 4.92 24.95
CA ASP A 86 15.24 5.76 26.11
C ASP A 86 14.83 5.06 27.42
N ALA A 87 13.73 4.32 27.43
CA ALA A 87 13.31 3.49 28.56
C ALA A 87 14.35 2.39 28.88
N CYS A 88 14.85 1.68 27.87
CA CYS A 88 15.91 0.70 28.03
C CYS A 88 17.18 1.34 28.61
N GLN A 89 17.56 2.50 28.12
CA GLN A 89 18.73 3.23 28.62
C GLN A 89 18.58 3.63 30.09
N ILE A 90 17.44 4.16 30.48
CA ILE A 90 17.13 4.53 31.87
C ILE A 90 17.14 3.29 32.79
N ALA A 91 16.59 2.18 32.30
CA ALA A 91 16.55 0.92 33.06
C ALA A 91 17.90 0.17 33.12
N GLY A 92 18.89 0.59 32.35
CA GLY A 92 20.18 -0.12 32.20
C GLY A 92 20.03 -1.46 31.46
N LEU A 93 19.01 -1.59 30.61
CA LEU A 93 18.74 -2.80 29.82
C LEU A 93 19.23 -2.64 28.38
N PRO A 94 19.63 -3.73 27.72
CA PRO A 94 19.93 -3.68 26.28
C PRO A 94 18.67 -3.35 25.47
N TYR A 95 18.83 -2.63 24.38
CA TYR A 95 17.75 -2.42 23.42
C TYR A 95 17.39 -3.75 22.73
N PRO A 96 16.12 -4.21 22.75
CA PRO A 96 15.73 -5.50 22.20
C PRO A 96 15.88 -5.50 20.68
N LYS A 97 16.43 -6.57 20.13
CA LYS A 97 16.50 -6.80 18.68
C LYS A 97 15.33 -7.68 18.25
N SER A 98 14.86 -7.50 17.02
CA SER A 98 13.68 -8.21 16.52
C SER A 98 13.77 -9.73 16.61
N HIS A 99 14.98 -10.30 16.46
CA HIS A 99 15.22 -11.74 16.56
C HIS A 99 15.35 -12.25 18.01
N GLU A 100 15.37 -11.36 19.01
CA GLU A 100 15.41 -11.66 20.43
C GLU A 100 13.99 -11.61 21.06
N ILE A 101 12.99 -11.14 20.28
CA ILE A 101 11.60 -11.02 20.74
C ILE A 101 10.88 -12.34 20.44
N ASP A 102 10.18 -12.86 21.44
CA ASP A 102 9.25 -13.97 21.26
C ASP A 102 7.94 -13.44 20.67
N TRP A 103 7.81 -13.56 19.34
CA TRP A 103 6.63 -13.11 18.60
C TRP A 103 5.41 -14.03 18.79
N ASP A 104 5.59 -15.21 19.40
CA ASP A 104 4.53 -16.18 19.66
C ASP A 104 3.98 -16.08 21.08
N ASP A 105 4.47 -15.15 21.91
CA ASP A 105 3.98 -14.92 23.27
C ASP A 105 2.53 -14.43 23.28
N GLN A 106 1.61 -15.36 23.48
CA GLN A 106 0.17 -15.08 23.51
C GLN A 106 -0.26 -14.21 24.71
N ALA A 107 0.56 -14.10 25.74
CA ALA A 107 0.25 -13.21 26.87
C ALA A 107 0.39 -11.74 26.44
N VAL A 108 1.40 -11.43 25.63
CA VAL A 108 1.61 -10.08 25.06
C VAL A 108 0.46 -9.71 24.13
N TRP A 109 0.05 -10.62 23.23
CA TRP A 109 -1.08 -10.38 22.32
C TRP A 109 -2.38 -10.08 23.07
N LYS A 110 -2.68 -10.80 24.13
CA LYS A 110 -3.84 -10.53 24.99
C LYS A 110 -3.73 -9.22 25.77
N ASP A 111 -2.53 -8.86 26.21
CA ASP A 111 -2.32 -7.64 26.97
C ASP A 111 -2.48 -6.39 26.10
N MET A 112 -2.10 -6.46 24.83
CA MET A 112 -2.34 -5.38 23.84
C MET A 112 -3.81 -4.98 23.71
N LEU A 113 -4.76 -5.88 23.98
CA LEU A 113 -6.20 -5.60 23.88
C LEU A 113 -6.76 -4.81 25.06
N ARG A 114 -5.94 -4.57 26.13
CA ARG A 114 -6.36 -3.83 27.32
C ARG A 114 -6.21 -2.33 27.18
N SER A 115 -5.18 -1.89 26.44
CA SER A 115 -4.87 -0.46 26.27
C SER A 115 -4.22 -0.19 24.92
N PRO A 116 -4.63 0.87 24.22
CA PRO A 116 -4.01 1.28 22.95
C PRO A 116 -2.69 2.03 23.14
N VAL A 117 -2.34 2.41 24.37
CA VAL A 117 -1.20 3.30 24.65
C VAL A 117 0.10 2.65 24.20
N GLY A 118 0.84 3.37 23.34
CA GLY A 118 2.11 2.92 22.81
C GLY A 118 2.01 1.96 21.61
N ILE A 119 0.79 1.59 21.18
CA ILE A 119 0.60 0.76 20.00
C ILE A 119 0.42 1.66 18.78
N PHE A 120 1.49 1.85 18.03
CA PHE A 120 1.50 2.72 16.85
C PHE A 120 0.33 2.42 15.90
N GLU A 121 -0.32 3.47 15.37
CA GLU A 121 -1.55 3.46 14.53
C GLU A 121 -2.84 3.00 15.24
N PHE A 122 -2.75 2.32 16.39
CA PHE A 122 -3.92 1.79 17.12
C PHE A 122 -4.33 2.63 18.31
N GLU A 123 -3.67 3.74 18.59
CA GLU A 123 -4.01 4.63 19.71
C GLU A 123 -5.34 5.37 19.51
N SER A 124 -5.82 5.48 18.26
CA SER A 124 -7.16 6.03 18.01
C SER A 124 -8.26 5.07 18.47
N LYS A 125 -9.42 5.64 18.87
CA LYS A 125 -10.59 4.81 19.23
C LYS A 125 -10.94 3.83 18.10
N PHE A 126 -10.94 4.28 16.86
CA PHE A 126 -11.26 3.45 15.70
C PHE A 126 -10.26 2.30 15.53
N GLY A 127 -8.95 2.61 15.54
CA GLY A 127 -7.91 1.59 15.44
C GLY A 127 -7.99 0.55 16.55
N PHE A 128 -8.16 1.00 17.79
CA PHE A 128 -8.26 0.10 18.93
C PHE A 128 -9.52 -0.77 18.91
N ASP A 129 -10.65 -0.24 18.47
CA ASP A 129 -11.88 -1.03 18.30
C ASP A 129 -11.70 -2.11 17.22
N MET A 130 -10.96 -1.83 16.14
CA MET A 130 -10.63 -2.84 15.13
C MET A 130 -9.69 -3.91 15.67
N LEU A 131 -8.65 -3.50 16.41
CA LEU A 131 -7.72 -4.42 17.05
C LEU A 131 -8.45 -5.41 17.98
N LYS A 132 -9.37 -4.91 18.81
CA LYS A 132 -10.19 -5.74 19.71
C LYS A 132 -11.16 -6.66 18.99
N ARG A 133 -11.67 -6.25 17.81
CA ARG A 133 -12.58 -7.08 17.01
C ARG A 133 -11.86 -8.24 16.33
N TYR A 134 -10.64 -7.98 15.86
CA TYR A 134 -9.85 -8.97 15.16
C TYR A 134 -9.15 -9.95 16.12
N GLU A 135 -8.69 -9.46 17.26
CA GLU A 135 -7.94 -10.24 18.28
C GLU A 135 -6.67 -10.89 17.69
N PRO A 136 -5.67 -10.09 17.26
CA PRO A 136 -4.48 -10.63 16.60
C PRO A 136 -3.67 -11.54 17.53
N HIS A 137 -3.09 -12.59 16.97
CA HIS A 137 -2.23 -13.57 17.64
C HIS A 137 -0.81 -13.61 17.08
N SER A 138 -0.52 -12.79 16.09
CA SER A 138 0.76 -12.73 15.40
C SER A 138 1.05 -11.36 14.82
N ILE A 139 2.31 -11.10 14.47
CA ILE A 139 2.70 -9.88 13.77
C ILE A 139 2.05 -9.82 12.36
N PHE A 140 1.77 -10.98 11.77
CA PHE A 140 1.09 -11.07 10.50
C PHE A 140 -0.37 -10.61 10.62
N ASP A 141 -1.09 -11.02 11.67
CA ASP A 141 -2.43 -10.53 11.96
C ASP A 141 -2.45 -9.01 12.17
N MET A 142 -1.44 -8.47 12.88
CA MET A 142 -1.30 -7.02 13.03
C MET A 142 -1.15 -6.31 11.69
N SER A 143 -0.41 -6.90 10.75
CA SER A 143 -0.28 -6.37 9.39
C SER A 143 -1.62 -6.33 8.66
N LEU A 144 -2.43 -7.39 8.76
CA LEU A 144 -3.77 -7.44 8.17
C LEU A 144 -4.69 -6.36 8.76
N VAL A 145 -4.71 -6.22 10.08
CA VAL A 145 -5.51 -5.19 10.75
C VAL A 145 -5.05 -3.80 10.34
N THR A 146 -3.73 -3.56 10.27
CA THR A 146 -3.15 -2.28 9.82
C THR A 146 -3.59 -1.95 8.39
N ALA A 147 -3.53 -2.91 7.48
CA ALA A 147 -4.00 -2.74 6.10
C ALA A 147 -5.49 -2.39 6.05
N ALA A 148 -6.31 -3.06 6.87
CA ALA A 148 -7.74 -2.83 6.96
C ALA A 148 -8.12 -1.45 7.55
N LEU A 149 -7.24 -0.80 8.32
CA LEU A 149 -7.46 0.57 8.81
C LEU A 149 -7.43 1.62 7.70
N ARG A 150 -6.74 1.36 6.60
CA ARG A 150 -6.64 2.29 5.47
C ARG A 150 -8.03 2.53 4.84
N PRO A 151 -8.27 3.69 4.24
CA PRO A 151 -9.54 3.97 3.55
C PRO A 151 -9.92 2.90 2.52
N SER A 152 -8.94 2.32 1.89
CA SER A 152 -9.05 1.22 0.94
C SER A 152 -9.62 -0.07 1.52
N GLY A 153 -9.38 -0.33 2.79
CA GLY A 153 -9.91 -1.49 3.49
C GLY A 153 -11.42 -1.44 3.73
N ALA A 154 -12.08 -0.30 3.46
CA ALA A 154 -13.49 -0.10 3.80
C ALA A 154 -14.45 -1.14 3.22
N SER A 155 -14.13 -1.68 2.03
CA SER A 155 -14.98 -2.67 1.34
C SER A 155 -14.95 -4.06 1.96
N TYR A 156 -13.83 -4.46 2.59
CA TYR A 156 -13.65 -5.81 3.16
C TYR A 156 -13.41 -5.83 4.66
N ARG A 157 -13.23 -4.67 5.29
CA ARG A 157 -12.84 -4.52 6.70
C ARG A 157 -13.72 -5.31 7.66
N ASP A 158 -15.04 -5.14 7.58
CA ASP A 158 -15.95 -5.77 8.54
C ASP A 158 -15.95 -7.30 8.43
N ASP A 159 -15.84 -7.83 7.22
CA ASP A 159 -15.78 -9.26 6.99
C ASP A 159 -14.42 -9.83 7.41
N LEU A 160 -13.32 -9.12 7.12
CA LEU A 160 -11.98 -9.48 7.59
C LEU A 160 -11.90 -9.47 9.14
N MET A 161 -12.47 -8.43 9.80
CA MET A 161 -12.53 -8.38 11.27
C MET A 161 -13.37 -9.51 11.88
N ALA A 162 -14.25 -10.11 11.11
CA ALA A 162 -15.04 -11.27 11.50
C ALA A 162 -14.43 -12.60 11.04
N HIS A 163 -13.19 -12.59 10.52
CA HIS A 163 -12.48 -13.75 9.97
C HIS A 163 -13.28 -14.51 8.90
N LYS A 164 -14.14 -13.80 8.15
CA LYS A 164 -14.90 -14.42 7.08
C LYS A 164 -14.04 -14.62 5.85
N PRO A 165 -14.02 -15.82 5.26
CA PRO A 165 -13.30 -16.05 4.01
C PRO A 165 -13.98 -15.31 2.86
N HIS A 166 -13.15 -14.84 1.93
CA HIS A 166 -13.55 -14.34 0.62
C HIS A 166 -13.22 -15.39 -0.44
N HIS A 167 -14.12 -15.58 -1.41
CA HIS A 167 -13.92 -16.49 -2.52
C HIS A 167 -13.62 -15.72 -3.80
N ASN A 168 -12.60 -16.15 -4.50
CA ASN A 168 -12.12 -15.57 -5.74
C ASN A 168 -12.69 -16.34 -6.95
N PRO A 169 -12.43 -15.89 -8.19
CA PRO A 169 -12.90 -16.57 -9.39
C PRO A 169 -12.51 -18.06 -9.49
N SER A 170 -11.44 -18.47 -8.80
CA SER A 170 -10.98 -19.86 -8.81
C SER A 170 -10.34 -20.29 -7.51
N THR A 171 -10.26 -21.62 -7.30
CA THR A 171 -9.54 -22.19 -6.17
C THR A 171 -8.04 -21.93 -6.22
N LEU A 172 -7.46 -21.78 -7.42
CA LEU A 172 -6.05 -21.43 -7.59
C LEU A 172 -5.73 -20.05 -6.99
N ILE A 173 -6.65 -19.09 -7.14
CA ILE A 173 -6.52 -17.77 -6.56
C ILE A 173 -6.88 -17.78 -5.07
N ASP A 174 -7.88 -18.56 -4.66
CA ASP A 174 -8.19 -18.78 -3.24
C ASP A 174 -6.97 -19.33 -2.48
N ASP A 175 -6.27 -20.31 -3.04
CA ASP A 175 -5.05 -20.88 -2.46
C ASP A 175 -3.92 -19.84 -2.38
N LEU A 176 -3.73 -19.03 -3.43
CA LEU A 176 -2.76 -17.95 -3.43
C LEU A 176 -3.00 -16.94 -2.29
N LEU A 177 -4.27 -16.57 -2.06
CA LEU A 177 -4.69 -15.56 -1.08
C LEU A 177 -5.15 -16.15 0.26
N ALA A 178 -4.98 -17.46 0.47
CA ALA A 178 -5.45 -18.13 1.69
C ALA A 178 -4.91 -17.49 2.98
N HIS A 179 -3.68 -16.98 2.95
CA HIS A 179 -3.05 -16.30 4.07
C HIS A 179 -3.71 -14.98 4.46
N ASN A 180 -4.52 -14.39 3.57
CA ASN A 180 -5.29 -13.16 3.77
C ASN A 180 -6.81 -13.44 3.81
N TYR A 181 -7.24 -14.65 4.14
CA TYR A 181 -8.65 -15.07 4.09
C TYR A 181 -9.29 -14.91 2.70
N GLY A 182 -8.50 -15.00 1.63
CA GLY A 182 -8.94 -14.80 0.25
C GLY A 182 -8.99 -13.35 -0.23
N TYR A 183 -8.72 -12.37 0.62
CA TYR A 183 -8.73 -10.95 0.22
C TYR A 183 -7.41 -10.54 -0.44
N LEU A 184 -7.51 -9.79 -1.54
CA LEU A 184 -6.37 -9.15 -2.18
C LEU A 184 -6.00 -7.87 -1.40
N ILE A 185 -5.01 -7.97 -0.53
CA ILE A 185 -4.64 -6.91 0.41
C ILE A 185 -3.29 -6.28 0.05
N TYR A 186 -2.28 -7.10 -0.26
CA TYR A 186 -0.91 -6.65 -0.42
C TYR A 186 -0.51 -6.51 -1.89
N GLN A 187 0.36 -5.54 -2.17
CA GLN A 187 1.01 -5.41 -3.48
C GLN A 187 1.81 -6.67 -3.84
N GLU A 188 2.38 -7.31 -2.85
CA GLU A 188 3.14 -8.55 -2.95
C GLU A 188 2.27 -9.73 -3.43
N ASP A 189 0.98 -9.72 -3.12
CA ASP A 189 0.05 -10.76 -3.62
C ASP A 189 -0.09 -10.71 -5.14
N VAL A 190 -0.11 -9.48 -5.71
CA VAL A 190 -0.10 -9.32 -7.18
C VAL A 190 1.22 -9.77 -7.78
N ILE A 191 2.35 -9.46 -7.13
CA ILE A 191 3.66 -9.92 -7.60
C ILE A 191 3.70 -11.45 -7.59
N LYS A 192 3.24 -12.10 -6.51
CA LYS A 192 3.14 -13.57 -6.44
C LYS A 192 2.22 -14.16 -7.50
N PHE A 193 1.07 -13.55 -7.75
CA PHE A 193 0.20 -13.98 -8.84
C PHE A 193 0.95 -13.96 -10.18
N LEU A 194 1.65 -12.88 -10.47
CA LEU A 194 2.37 -12.74 -11.74
C LEU A 194 3.59 -13.68 -11.82
N THR A 195 4.34 -13.88 -10.72
CA THR A 195 5.52 -14.76 -10.72
C THR A 195 5.14 -16.24 -10.65
N ASP A 196 4.36 -16.64 -9.65
CA ASP A 196 4.17 -18.03 -9.29
C ASP A 196 3.11 -18.72 -10.17
N ILE A 197 2.13 -17.95 -10.64
CA ILE A 197 1.05 -18.45 -11.51
C ILE A 197 1.31 -18.11 -12.97
N CYS A 198 1.61 -16.83 -13.29
CA CYS A 198 1.73 -16.38 -14.67
C CYS A 198 3.16 -16.49 -15.24
N GLY A 199 4.16 -16.90 -14.45
CA GLY A 199 5.52 -17.17 -14.92
C GLY A 199 6.34 -15.94 -15.30
N PHE A 200 6.02 -14.75 -14.73
CA PHE A 200 6.81 -13.55 -14.91
C PHE A 200 8.11 -13.60 -14.11
N SER A 201 9.15 -12.91 -14.59
CA SER A 201 10.29 -12.58 -13.73
C SER A 201 9.86 -11.60 -12.62
N GLY A 202 10.56 -11.57 -11.48
CA GLY A 202 10.23 -10.65 -10.40
C GLY A 202 10.24 -9.18 -10.83
N SER A 203 11.16 -8.79 -11.72
CA SER A 203 11.25 -7.43 -12.27
C SER A 203 10.05 -7.10 -13.16
N ASP A 204 9.67 -8.03 -14.06
CA ASP A 204 8.55 -7.82 -14.96
C ASP A 204 7.22 -7.84 -14.22
N ALA A 205 7.11 -8.67 -13.17
CA ALA A 205 5.95 -8.71 -12.29
C ALA A 205 5.74 -7.35 -11.58
N ASP A 206 6.77 -6.78 -10.97
CA ASP A 206 6.65 -5.46 -10.32
C ASP A 206 6.37 -4.34 -11.33
N ASN A 207 7.00 -4.36 -12.50
CA ASN A 207 6.70 -3.41 -13.58
C ASN A 207 5.24 -3.53 -14.06
N THR A 208 4.73 -4.75 -14.21
CA THR A 208 3.33 -5.01 -14.60
C THR A 208 2.37 -4.54 -13.51
N ARG A 209 2.64 -4.85 -12.24
CA ARG A 209 1.87 -4.35 -11.09
C ARG A 209 1.79 -2.82 -11.08
N ARG A 210 2.94 -2.15 -11.30
CA ARG A 210 2.99 -0.67 -11.39
C ARG A 210 2.19 -0.13 -12.58
N ALA A 211 2.24 -0.81 -13.71
CA ALA A 211 1.44 -0.43 -14.88
C ALA A 211 -0.06 -0.52 -14.58
N ILE A 212 -0.50 -1.59 -13.90
CA ILE A 212 -1.89 -1.74 -13.45
C ILE A 212 -2.27 -0.59 -12.49
N ALA A 213 -1.44 -0.31 -11.49
CA ALA A 213 -1.68 0.75 -10.51
C ALA A 213 -1.77 2.15 -11.13
N ARG A 214 -1.00 2.42 -12.18
CA ARG A 214 -1.01 3.68 -12.94
C ARG A 214 -2.07 3.73 -14.04
N LYS A 215 -2.83 2.64 -14.23
CA LYS A 215 -3.81 2.48 -15.31
C LYS A 215 -3.20 2.64 -16.70
N ASP A 216 -1.97 2.15 -16.88
CA ASP A 216 -1.24 2.13 -18.15
C ASP A 216 -1.77 0.96 -19.00
N GLU A 217 -2.85 1.24 -19.75
CA GLU A 217 -3.53 0.22 -20.54
C GLU A 217 -2.61 -0.35 -21.65
N ASP A 218 -1.71 0.44 -22.20
CA ASP A 218 -0.80 -0.04 -23.27
C ASP A 218 0.16 -1.10 -22.74
N ARG A 219 0.72 -0.90 -21.55
CA ARG A 219 1.60 -1.88 -20.91
C ARG A 219 0.83 -3.11 -20.46
N LEU A 220 -0.37 -2.92 -19.93
CA LEU A 220 -1.20 -4.04 -19.51
C LEU A 220 -1.62 -4.91 -20.69
N GLN A 221 -2.01 -4.32 -21.82
CA GLN A 221 -2.35 -5.06 -23.04
C GLN A 221 -1.17 -5.89 -23.56
N LYS A 222 0.06 -5.42 -23.39
CA LYS A 222 1.27 -6.18 -23.75
C LYS A 222 1.54 -7.35 -22.78
N ALA A 223 1.20 -7.20 -21.51
CA ALA A 223 1.40 -8.23 -20.48
C ALA A 223 0.28 -9.29 -20.48
N LEU A 224 -0.93 -8.91 -20.92
CA LEU A 224 -2.12 -9.77 -20.85
C LEU A 224 -1.96 -11.15 -21.51
N PRO A 225 -1.36 -11.29 -22.71
CA PRO A 225 -1.15 -12.61 -23.31
C PRO A 225 -0.33 -13.56 -22.42
N GLN A 226 0.74 -13.07 -21.79
CA GLN A 226 1.55 -13.87 -20.88
C GLN A 226 0.79 -14.22 -19.61
N ILE A 227 -0.02 -13.29 -19.07
CA ILE A 227 -0.87 -13.56 -17.91
C ILE A 227 -1.83 -14.72 -18.21
N LEU A 228 -2.53 -14.65 -19.33
CA LEU A 228 -3.51 -15.66 -19.71
C LEU A 228 -2.86 -17.01 -19.97
N GLU A 229 -1.75 -17.05 -20.72
CA GLU A 229 -1.04 -18.29 -21.02
C GLU A 229 -0.51 -18.96 -19.75
N GLY A 230 0.21 -18.22 -18.90
CA GLY A 230 0.76 -18.76 -17.66
C GLY A 230 -0.32 -19.23 -16.68
N TYR A 231 -1.44 -18.49 -16.60
CA TYR A 231 -2.57 -18.92 -15.79
C TYR A 231 -3.19 -20.21 -16.31
N CYS A 232 -3.40 -20.34 -17.63
CA CYS A 232 -3.95 -21.53 -18.25
C CYS A 232 -3.05 -22.76 -18.06
N GLU A 233 -1.73 -22.58 -18.01
CA GLU A 233 -0.79 -23.68 -17.73
C GLU A 233 -0.89 -24.22 -16.29
N LYS A 234 -1.30 -23.37 -15.34
CA LYS A 234 -1.44 -23.73 -13.92
C LYS A 234 -2.84 -24.17 -13.55
N SER A 235 -3.85 -23.69 -14.27
CA SER A 235 -5.25 -24.02 -14.00
C SER A 235 -5.56 -25.48 -14.42
N ILE A 236 -6.40 -26.13 -13.62
CA ILE A 236 -6.96 -27.45 -13.97
C ILE A 236 -8.23 -27.35 -14.81
N GLN A 237 -8.71 -26.15 -15.05
CA GLN A 237 -9.94 -25.89 -15.81
C GLN A 237 -9.69 -25.91 -17.32
N PRO A 238 -10.73 -26.14 -18.13
CA PRO A 238 -10.65 -25.92 -19.58
C PRO A 238 -10.16 -24.50 -19.91
N ARG A 239 -9.41 -24.36 -21.00
CA ARG A 239 -8.76 -23.09 -21.38
C ARG A 239 -9.69 -21.89 -21.36
N GLU A 240 -10.90 -22.02 -21.91
CA GLU A 240 -11.88 -20.93 -21.95
C GLU A 240 -12.28 -20.45 -20.56
N VAL A 241 -12.45 -21.38 -19.61
CA VAL A 241 -12.78 -21.09 -18.21
C VAL A 241 -11.58 -20.44 -17.53
N ALA A 242 -10.39 -20.99 -17.71
CA ALA A 242 -9.15 -20.46 -17.13
C ALA A 242 -8.84 -19.03 -17.63
N GLU A 243 -9.04 -18.75 -18.91
CA GLU A 243 -8.89 -17.41 -19.46
C GLU A 243 -9.87 -16.41 -18.83
N GLN A 244 -11.13 -16.85 -18.61
CA GLN A 244 -12.14 -16.01 -17.94
C GLN A 244 -11.76 -15.74 -16.48
N GLU A 245 -11.37 -16.77 -15.72
CA GLU A 245 -10.91 -16.62 -14.32
C GLU A 245 -9.73 -15.63 -14.22
N ALA A 246 -8.75 -15.76 -15.12
CA ALA A 246 -7.60 -14.85 -15.15
C ALA A 246 -8.01 -13.40 -15.47
N GLN A 247 -8.90 -13.19 -16.43
CA GLN A 247 -9.39 -11.87 -16.79
C GLN A 247 -10.18 -11.21 -15.64
N GLU A 248 -11.04 -11.98 -14.97
CA GLU A 248 -11.79 -11.52 -13.80
C GLU A 248 -10.83 -11.12 -12.68
N PHE A 249 -9.78 -11.90 -12.42
CA PHE A 249 -8.82 -11.56 -11.39
C PHE A 249 -7.97 -10.34 -11.77
N VAL A 250 -7.56 -10.20 -13.01
CA VAL A 250 -6.90 -8.96 -13.50
C VAL A 250 -7.79 -7.74 -13.30
N GLN A 251 -9.11 -7.89 -13.48
CA GLN A 251 -10.04 -6.78 -13.19
C GLN A 251 -10.11 -6.47 -11.69
N ILE A 252 -10.14 -7.50 -10.82
CA ILE A 252 -10.06 -7.32 -9.36
C ILE A 252 -8.77 -6.59 -8.97
N ILE A 253 -7.62 -6.96 -9.56
CA ILE A 253 -6.35 -6.28 -9.34
C ILE A 253 -6.42 -4.81 -9.78
N LYS A 254 -7.01 -4.52 -10.93
CA LYS A 254 -7.20 -3.13 -11.42
C LYS A 254 -8.02 -2.30 -10.43
N ASP A 255 -9.10 -2.85 -9.93
CA ASP A 255 -10.01 -2.16 -9.01
C ASP A 255 -9.36 -1.93 -7.64
N ALA A 256 -8.56 -2.89 -7.17
CA ALA A 256 -7.83 -2.82 -5.92
C ALA A 256 -6.54 -2.00 -5.99
N SER A 257 -5.96 -1.80 -7.18
CA SER A 257 -4.58 -1.33 -7.38
C SER A 257 -4.25 0.03 -6.76
N SER A 258 -5.23 0.93 -6.64
CA SER A 258 -5.04 2.25 -6.03
C SER A 258 -4.88 2.19 -4.49
N TYR A 259 -5.09 1.03 -3.89
CA TYR A 259 -5.37 0.89 -2.47
C TYR A 259 -4.58 -0.21 -1.77
N MET A 260 -3.88 -1.05 -2.51
CA MET A 260 -3.14 -2.16 -1.92
C MET A 260 -2.04 -1.67 -0.99
N PHE A 261 -1.94 -2.35 0.13
CA PHE A 261 -0.93 -2.13 1.15
C PHE A 261 0.40 -2.76 0.71
N GLY A 262 1.51 -2.13 1.03
CA GLY A 262 2.84 -2.67 0.74
C GLY A 262 3.51 -3.18 2.00
#